data_2ca06bb22c08bf65327c362195c1116e
#
_entry.id   2ca06bb22c08bf65327c362195c1116e
#
_cell.length_a   1.000
_cell.length_b   1.000
_cell.length_c   1.000
_cell.angle_alpha   90.00
_cell.angle_beta   90.00
_cell.angle_gamma   90.00
#
_symmetry.space_group_name_H-M   'P 1'
#
loop_
_entity.id
_entity.type
_entity.pdbx_description
1 polymer ?
#
loop_
_entity_poly.entity_id
_entity_poly.type
_entity_poly.pdbx_seq_one_letter_code
_entity_poly.pdbx_strand_id
1 'polypeptide(L)'
;MACSSDLVQYIADQCSGAGEITVKKMFGEYGIYCDGKIFGLICDDHFFVKPTDAGRAMLKSVDLRPPYVGAKDYFYIADIDDHEYLSALVKVTCQALPEPKKRK
;
A
#
# COMPACT_ATOMS: atom_id res chain seq x y z
N MET A 1 -7.29 16.63 3.79
CA MET A 1 -6.43 16.59 4.97
C MET A 1 -5.16 15.83 4.69
N ALA A 2 -4.07 16.33 5.18
CA ALA A 2 -2.80 15.62 5.03
C ALA A 2 -2.78 14.43 5.97
N CYS A 3 -2.06 13.38 5.57
CA CYS A 3 -1.87 12.22 6.40
C CYS A 3 -0.92 12.54 7.56
N SER A 4 -1.15 11.91 8.70
CA SER A 4 -0.25 12.02 9.82
C SER A 4 1.06 11.30 9.49
N SER A 5 2.20 11.96 9.70
CA SER A 5 3.48 11.32 9.44
C SER A 5 3.72 10.14 10.38
N ASP A 6 3.17 10.20 11.59
CA ASP A 6 3.28 9.08 12.53
C ASP A 6 2.55 7.86 12.01
N LEU A 7 1.37 8.05 11.45
CA LEU A 7 0.60 6.94 10.87
C LEU A 7 1.31 6.37 9.65
N VAL A 8 1.85 7.24 8.81
CA VAL A 8 2.58 6.80 7.62
C VAL A 8 3.76 5.92 8.03
N GLN A 9 4.53 6.37 9.03
CA GLN A 9 5.66 5.59 9.50
C GLN A 9 5.22 4.27 10.12
N TYR A 10 4.12 4.30 10.87
CA TYR A 10 3.59 3.09 11.48
C TYR A 10 3.23 2.05 10.42
N ILE A 11 2.53 2.48 9.36
CA ILE A 11 2.15 1.57 8.29
C ILE A 11 3.38 1.03 7.58
N ALA A 12 4.36 1.90 7.31
CA ALA A 12 5.60 1.46 6.67
C ALA A 12 6.30 0.40 7.51
N ASP A 13 6.34 0.59 8.82
CA ASP A 13 6.97 -0.37 9.73
C ASP A 13 6.23 -1.70 9.71
N GLN A 14 4.91 -1.66 9.64
CA GLN A 14 4.10 -2.88 9.61
C GLN A 14 4.32 -3.66 8.32
N CYS A 15 4.71 -3.01 7.25
CA CYS A 15 4.96 -3.66 5.97
C CYS A 15 6.41 -4.09 5.78
N SER A 16 7.27 -3.80 6.74
CA SER A 16 8.72 -3.93 6.55
C SER A 16 9.19 -5.37 6.31
N GLY A 17 8.41 -6.36 6.70
CA GLY A 17 8.75 -7.75 6.45
C GLY A 17 8.70 -8.15 4.98
N ALA A 18 8.09 -7.32 4.12
CA ALA A 18 7.95 -7.64 2.71
C ALA A 18 9.20 -7.28 1.89
N GLY A 19 10.03 -6.37 2.39
CA GLY A 19 11.20 -5.90 1.67
C GLY A 19 11.55 -4.50 2.14
N GLU A 20 12.25 -3.78 1.29
CA GLU A 20 12.64 -2.41 1.61
C GLU A 20 11.46 -1.48 1.35
N ILE A 21 10.92 -0.92 2.41
CA ILE A 21 9.73 -0.07 2.34
C ILE A 21 10.14 1.39 2.38
N THR A 22 9.68 2.16 1.40
CA THR A 22 9.91 3.60 1.35
C THR A 22 8.58 4.29 1.09
N VAL A 23 8.51 5.55 1.49
CA VAL A 23 7.32 6.36 1.25
C VAL A 23 7.74 7.67 0.61
N LYS A 24 6.88 8.20 -0.24
CA LYS A 24 7.09 9.51 -0.86
C LYS A 24 5.83 10.32 -0.74
N LYS A 25 5.98 11.55 -0.29
CA LYS A 25 4.88 12.49 -0.24
C LYS A 25 4.56 12.98 -1.65
N MET A 26 3.27 12.99 -2.00
CA MET A 26 2.85 13.53 -3.28
C MET A 26 1.42 14.04 -3.18
N PHE A 27 1.25 15.29 -3.57
CA PHE A 27 -0.08 15.92 -3.65
C PHE A 27 -0.89 15.79 -2.35
N GLY A 28 -0.20 15.95 -1.20
CA GLY A 28 -0.87 15.85 0.09
C GLY A 28 -1.09 14.44 0.58
N GLU A 29 -0.70 13.44 -0.19
CA GLU A 29 -0.83 12.04 0.13
C GLU A 29 0.53 11.38 0.10
N TYR A 30 0.58 10.09 0.41
CA TYR A 30 1.85 9.35 0.36
C TYR A 30 1.70 8.13 -0.53
N GLY A 31 2.70 7.92 -1.40
CA GLY A 31 2.85 6.65 -2.08
C GLY A 31 3.75 5.78 -1.26
N ILE A 32 3.43 4.50 -1.15
CA ILE A 32 4.24 3.55 -0.40
C ILE A 32 4.79 2.50 -1.36
N TYR A 33 6.09 2.23 -1.22
CA TYR A 33 6.84 1.43 -2.19
C TYR A 33 7.52 0.26 -1.48
N CYS A 34 7.64 -0.84 -2.19
CA CYS A 34 8.43 -1.99 -1.73
C CYS A 34 9.43 -2.33 -2.82
N ASP A 35 10.72 -2.22 -2.49
CA ASP A 35 11.82 -2.46 -3.42
C ASP A 35 11.67 -1.65 -4.71
N GLY A 36 11.21 -0.42 -4.57
CA GLY A 36 11.05 0.48 -5.70
C GLY A 36 9.75 0.39 -6.45
N LYS A 37 8.89 -0.57 -6.12
CA LYS A 37 7.57 -0.70 -6.76
C LYS A 37 6.52 -0.05 -5.87
N ILE A 38 5.73 0.84 -6.45
CA ILE A 38 4.62 1.41 -5.70
C ILE A 38 3.52 0.35 -5.59
N PHE A 39 3.14 0.02 -4.37
CA PHE A 39 2.09 -0.99 -4.16
C PHE A 39 0.86 -0.42 -3.51
N GLY A 40 0.90 0.81 -3.06
CA GLY A 40 -0.25 1.37 -2.39
C GLY A 40 -0.13 2.86 -2.15
N LEU A 41 -1.14 3.39 -1.50
CA LEU A 41 -1.24 4.81 -1.17
C LEU A 41 -1.73 4.96 0.26
N ILE A 42 -1.31 6.02 0.92
CA ILE A 42 -1.84 6.39 2.21
C ILE A 42 -2.48 7.76 2.03
N CYS A 43 -3.80 7.80 2.07
CA CYS A 43 -4.58 9.00 1.81
C CYS A 43 -5.53 9.24 2.95
N ASP A 44 -5.54 10.45 3.48
CA ASP A 44 -6.50 10.85 4.52
C ASP A 44 -6.49 9.86 5.68
N ASP A 45 -5.27 9.45 6.09
CA ASP A 45 -5.05 8.51 7.20
C ASP A 45 -5.64 7.13 6.94
N HIS A 46 -5.84 6.75 5.68
CA HIS A 46 -6.30 5.42 5.29
C HIS A 46 -5.25 4.76 4.40
N PHE A 47 -5.10 3.45 4.57
CA PHE A 47 -4.13 2.68 3.82
C PHE A 47 -4.84 1.93 2.70
N PHE A 48 -4.32 2.09 1.48
CA PHE A 48 -4.87 1.44 0.29
C PHE A 48 -3.78 0.66 -0.41
N VAL A 49 -4.12 -0.52 -0.89
CA VAL A 49 -3.17 -1.40 -1.59
C VAL A 49 -3.69 -1.65 -3.00
N LYS A 50 -2.80 -1.64 -3.97
CA LYS A 50 -3.19 -1.89 -5.36
C LYS A 50 -3.83 -3.27 -5.49
N PRO A 51 -4.95 -3.36 -6.21
CA PRO A 51 -5.63 -4.64 -6.35
C PRO A 51 -4.84 -5.59 -7.25
N THR A 52 -4.58 -6.78 -6.72
CA THR A 52 -3.98 -7.87 -7.48
C THR A 52 -4.72 -9.15 -7.09
N ASP A 53 -4.68 -10.13 -7.98
CA ASP A 53 -5.33 -11.40 -7.69
C ASP A 53 -4.68 -12.08 -6.50
N ALA A 54 -3.35 -12.04 -6.43
CA ALA A 54 -2.63 -12.65 -5.31
C ALA A 54 -2.97 -11.98 -3.99
N GLY A 55 -3.05 -10.65 -3.98
CA GLY A 55 -3.41 -9.92 -2.77
C GLY A 55 -4.86 -10.18 -2.37
N ARG A 56 -5.74 -10.24 -3.36
CA ARG A 56 -7.16 -10.51 -3.09
C ARG A 56 -7.35 -11.84 -2.41
N ALA A 57 -6.58 -12.85 -2.81
CA ALA A 57 -6.72 -14.17 -2.23
C ALA A 57 -6.32 -14.19 -0.76
N MET A 58 -5.53 -13.25 -0.31
CA MET A 58 -5.11 -13.16 1.09
C MET A 58 -6.05 -12.36 1.96
N LEU A 59 -6.90 -11.54 1.37
CA LEU A 59 -7.72 -10.62 2.16
C LEU A 59 -8.80 -11.39 2.92
N LYS A 60 -8.96 -11.03 4.19
CA LYS A 60 -10.02 -11.59 5.02
C LYS A 60 -11.37 -11.14 4.51
N SER A 61 -11.46 -9.89 4.05
CA SER A 61 -12.63 -9.38 3.37
C SER A 61 -12.15 -8.34 2.36
N VAL A 62 -12.83 -8.28 1.22
CA VAL A 62 -12.45 -7.35 0.16
C VAL A 62 -13.29 -6.09 0.30
N ASP A 63 -12.63 -4.95 0.46
CA ASP A 63 -13.27 -3.66 0.56
C ASP A 63 -12.61 -2.76 -0.46
N LEU A 64 -13.31 -2.48 -1.54
CA LEU A 64 -12.78 -1.68 -2.63
C LEU A 64 -13.26 -0.26 -2.51
N ARG A 65 -12.33 0.67 -2.47
CA ARG A 65 -12.64 2.11 -2.37
C ARG A 65 -11.63 2.90 -3.18
N PRO A 66 -12.06 4.00 -3.80
CA PRO A 66 -11.09 4.89 -4.43
C PRO A 66 -10.32 5.65 -3.33
N PRO A 67 -9.00 5.71 -3.43
CA PRO A 67 -8.23 6.45 -2.42
C PRO A 67 -8.44 7.95 -2.47
N TYR A 68 -8.88 8.46 -3.61
CA TYR A 68 -9.25 9.88 -3.75
C TYR A 68 -10.26 10.00 -4.88
N VAL A 69 -10.89 11.17 -4.98
CA VAL A 69 -11.92 11.38 -5.98
C VAL A 69 -11.33 11.20 -7.38
N GLY A 70 -11.97 10.38 -8.19
CA GLY A 70 -11.55 10.12 -9.55
C GLY A 70 -10.57 8.97 -9.71
N ALA A 71 -10.10 8.40 -8.61
CA ALA A 71 -9.18 7.27 -8.68
C ALA A 71 -9.92 5.96 -8.90
N LYS A 72 -9.19 4.96 -9.40
CA LYS A 72 -9.71 3.61 -9.46
C LYS A 72 -9.78 3.03 -8.05
N ASP A 73 -10.61 2.01 -7.89
CA ASP A 73 -10.74 1.35 -6.59
C ASP A 73 -9.45 0.62 -6.23
N TYR A 74 -9.06 0.78 -4.98
CA TYR A 74 -7.95 0.05 -4.37
C TYR A 74 -8.52 -0.78 -3.22
N PHE A 75 -7.77 -1.77 -2.76
CA PHE A 75 -8.13 -2.49 -1.55
C PHE A 75 -7.95 -1.56 -0.36
N TYR A 76 -9.03 -1.31 0.37
CA TYR A 76 -8.94 -0.55 1.60
C TYR A 76 -8.55 -1.49 2.73
N ILE A 77 -7.48 -1.15 3.44
CA ILE A 77 -6.95 -1.99 4.51
C ILE A 77 -7.22 -1.30 5.83
N ALA A 78 -8.18 -1.81 6.57
CA ALA A 78 -8.53 -1.25 7.88
C ALA A 78 -7.66 -1.85 8.98
N ASP A 79 -7.24 -3.10 8.83
CA ASP A 79 -6.48 -3.81 9.86
C ASP A 79 -4.99 -3.59 9.63
N ILE A 80 -4.46 -2.54 10.24
CA ILE A 80 -3.06 -2.16 10.05
C ILE A 80 -2.19 -2.56 11.23
N ASP A 81 -2.74 -3.33 12.17
CA ASP A 81 -2.00 -3.68 13.38
C ASP A 81 -1.36 -5.06 13.33
N ASP A 82 -1.58 -5.80 12.27
CA ASP A 82 -1.05 -7.15 12.12
C ASP A 82 0.16 -7.11 11.19
N HIS A 83 1.34 -7.05 11.79
CA HIS A 83 2.60 -6.94 11.04
C HIS A 83 2.79 -8.09 10.07
N GLU A 84 2.53 -9.31 10.51
CA GLU A 84 2.74 -10.48 9.65
C GLU A 84 1.79 -10.49 8.48
N TYR A 85 0.52 -10.16 8.75
CA TYR A 85 -0.48 -10.11 7.70
C TYR A 85 -0.16 -9.05 6.66
N LEU A 86 0.18 -7.84 7.11
CA LEU A 86 0.49 -6.76 6.19
C LEU A 86 1.77 -7.06 5.41
N SER A 87 2.80 -7.58 6.05
CA SER A 87 4.03 -7.90 5.35
C SER A 87 3.80 -8.96 4.29
N ALA A 88 3.00 -9.99 4.59
CA ALA A 88 2.70 -11.03 3.62
C ALA A 88 1.86 -10.49 2.47
N LEU A 89 0.86 -9.65 2.78
CA LEU A 89 0.01 -9.04 1.76
C LEU A 89 0.83 -8.18 0.81
N VAL A 90 1.71 -7.36 1.35
CA VAL A 90 2.54 -6.47 0.54
C VAL A 90 3.49 -7.29 -0.32
N LYS A 91 4.06 -8.35 0.24
CA LYS A 91 4.99 -9.20 -0.50
C LYS A 91 4.33 -9.83 -1.72
N VAL A 92 3.16 -10.44 -1.55
CA VAL A 92 2.47 -11.06 -2.70
C VAL A 92 1.98 -10.01 -3.68
N THR A 93 1.60 -8.83 -3.20
CA THR A 93 1.19 -7.74 -4.07
C THR A 93 2.35 -7.28 -4.94
N CYS A 94 3.50 -7.05 -4.34
CA CYS A 94 4.67 -6.61 -5.09
C CYS A 94 5.13 -7.65 -6.09
N GLN A 95 5.05 -8.93 -5.74
CA GLN A 95 5.42 -9.99 -6.67
C GLN A 95 4.49 -10.03 -7.88
N ALA A 96 3.22 -9.69 -7.67
CA ALA A 96 2.23 -9.70 -8.75
C ALA A 96 2.30 -8.45 -9.62
N LEU A 97 2.88 -7.36 -9.12
CA LEU A 97 2.98 -6.12 -9.89
C LEU A 97 4.15 -6.19 -10.86
N PRO A 98 4.02 -5.55 -12.04
CA PRO A 98 5.13 -5.55 -12.99
C PRO A 98 6.28 -4.73 -12.45
N GLU A 99 7.48 -5.02 -12.95
CA GLU A 99 8.65 -4.22 -12.61
C GLU A 99 8.46 -2.78 -13.08
N PRO A 100 9.02 -1.81 -12.34
CA PRO A 100 8.97 -0.45 -12.81
C PRO A 100 9.68 -0.33 -14.14
N LYS A 101 9.13 0.49 -15.02
CA LYS A 101 9.79 0.73 -16.30
C LYS A 101 11.08 1.47 -16.08
N LYS A 102 12.12 1.03 -16.75
CA LYS A 102 13.39 1.71 -16.69
C LYS A 102 13.37 2.92 -17.61
N ARG A 103 13.97 3.98 -17.15
CA ARG A 103 14.13 5.18 -17.97
C ARG A 103 15.40 5.04 -18.77
N LYS A 104 15.33 5.48 -19.98
CA LYS A 104 16.49 5.45 -20.82
C LYS A 104 17.14 6.82 -20.86
#